data_39ac2099e8da6dcaa3bad6247ce8b990
#
_entry.id   39ac2099e8da6dcaa3bad6247ce8b990
#
_cell.length_a   1.000
_cell.length_b   1.000
_cell.length_c   1.000
_cell.angle_alpha   90.00
_cell.angle_beta   90.00
_cell.angle_gamma   90.00
#
_symmetry.space_group_name_H-M   'P 1'
#
loop_
_entity.id
_entity.type
_entity.pdbx_description
1 polymer ?
#
loop_
_entity_poly.entity_id
_entity_poly.type
_entity_poly.pdbx_seq_one_letter_code
_entity_poly.pdbx_strand_id
1 'polypeptide(L)'
;MYNEIFSQITNAANKRNLRDSTIHAYCTSVAHFLKYTDKSIDALTTDDVDTFLTEKRLSGISPETYNHYHSGIRFFYKKVLKMNWDDDDIPRMKRDRNLPTVLTKAEISAILDATPNLKHKAMIATMYSGGLRVSEVTHLHYVDISRTNKTIHIRDGKSRFDRYTLLADRTLEILTEYWFKCGRPTGILFPSSWSGDYLVKDSVI
;
A
#
# COMPACT_ATOMS: atom_id res chain seq x y z
N MET A 1 26.30 1.65 -7.92
CA MET A 1 26.18 1.59 -9.39
C MET A 1 24.87 2.18 -9.91
N TYR A 2 23.71 1.96 -9.27
CA TYR A 2 22.39 2.43 -9.79
C TYR A 2 21.89 3.76 -9.21
N ASN A 3 22.63 4.43 -8.33
CA ASN A 3 22.16 5.64 -7.64
C ASN A 3 21.75 6.79 -8.57
N GLU A 4 22.47 6.96 -9.67
CA GLU A 4 22.15 7.98 -10.68
C GLU A 4 20.83 7.68 -11.39
N ILE A 5 20.61 6.41 -11.77
CA ILE A 5 19.37 5.94 -12.41
C ILE A 5 18.18 6.15 -11.48
N PHE A 6 18.33 5.79 -10.19
CA PHE A 6 17.27 5.97 -9.20
C PHE A 6 16.97 7.45 -8.96
N SER A 7 17.98 8.31 -8.98
CA SER A 7 17.77 9.77 -8.94
C SER A 7 16.99 10.26 -10.15
N GLN A 8 17.31 9.79 -11.35
CA GLN A 8 16.59 10.15 -12.57
C GLN A 8 15.13 9.65 -12.54
N ILE A 9 14.88 8.40 -12.10
CA ILE A 9 13.53 7.86 -11.91
C ILE A 9 12.76 8.71 -10.91
N THR A 10 13.36 9.00 -9.76
CA THR A 10 12.76 9.82 -8.70
C THR A 10 12.39 11.22 -9.21
N ASN A 11 13.31 11.88 -9.90
CA ASN A 11 13.07 13.20 -10.49
C ASN A 11 11.93 13.18 -11.53
N ALA A 12 11.93 12.17 -12.40
CA ALA A 12 10.87 12.01 -13.39
C ALA A 12 9.50 11.70 -12.76
N ALA A 13 9.48 10.97 -11.64
CA ALA A 13 8.29 10.61 -10.90
C ALA A 13 7.74 11.80 -10.07
N ASN A 14 8.62 12.56 -9.42
CA ASN A 14 8.26 13.76 -8.64
C ASN A 14 7.63 14.84 -9.53
N LYS A 15 8.13 15.04 -10.76
CA LYS A 15 7.49 15.93 -11.74
C LYS A 15 6.04 15.53 -12.06
N ARG A 16 5.63 14.31 -11.74
CA ARG A 16 4.26 13.76 -11.94
C ARG A 16 3.52 13.57 -10.66
N ASN A 17 4.07 14.05 -9.56
CA ASN A 17 3.50 13.93 -8.23
C ASN A 17 3.16 12.47 -7.86
N LEU A 18 4.03 11.51 -8.24
CA LEU A 18 3.85 10.11 -7.84
C LEU A 18 4.18 9.94 -6.35
N ARG A 19 3.56 8.95 -5.72
CA ARG A 19 3.82 8.62 -4.31
C ARG A 19 5.18 7.96 -4.15
N ASP A 20 5.83 8.18 -3.00
CA ASP A 20 7.13 7.58 -2.67
C ASP A 20 7.10 6.05 -2.76
N SER A 21 6.00 5.41 -2.34
CA SER A 21 5.82 3.97 -2.49
C SER A 21 5.82 3.50 -3.94
N THR A 22 5.26 4.30 -4.86
CA THR A 22 5.30 4.02 -6.30
C THR A 22 6.70 4.22 -6.87
N ILE A 23 7.39 5.27 -6.43
CA ILE A 23 8.78 5.55 -6.82
C ILE A 23 9.68 4.40 -6.39
N HIS A 24 9.56 3.98 -5.13
CA HIS A 24 10.30 2.85 -4.60
C HIS A 24 10.05 1.56 -5.40
N ALA A 25 8.78 1.25 -5.68
CA ALA A 25 8.41 0.08 -6.48
C ALA A 25 9.01 0.13 -7.90
N TYR A 26 9.05 1.31 -8.53
CA TYR A 26 9.67 1.49 -9.84
C TYR A 26 11.18 1.30 -9.80
N CYS A 27 11.86 1.89 -8.81
CA CYS A 27 13.30 1.70 -8.61
C CYS A 27 13.64 0.23 -8.38
N THR A 28 12.87 -0.47 -7.55
CA THR A 28 13.06 -1.91 -7.29
C THR A 28 12.88 -2.74 -8.56
N SER A 29 11.83 -2.45 -9.34
CA SER A 29 11.58 -3.17 -10.61
C SER A 29 12.73 -2.97 -11.60
N VAL A 30 13.21 -1.74 -11.74
CA VAL A 30 14.33 -1.41 -12.64
C VAL A 30 15.63 -2.02 -12.14
N ALA A 31 15.89 -2.03 -10.82
CA ALA A 31 17.06 -2.69 -10.24
C ALA A 31 17.12 -4.19 -10.58
N HIS A 32 15.99 -4.89 -10.45
CA HIS A 32 15.91 -6.31 -10.82
C HIS A 32 16.17 -6.54 -12.31
N PHE A 33 15.60 -5.69 -13.15
CA PHE A 33 15.81 -5.75 -14.61
C PHE A 33 17.27 -5.50 -15.00
N LEU A 34 17.88 -4.44 -14.49
CA LEU A 34 19.28 -4.11 -14.78
C LEU A 34 20.27 -5.19 -14.28
N LYS A 35 19.96 -5.76 -13.10
CA LYS A 35 20.75 -6.89 -12.59
C LYS A 35 20.63 -8.14 -13.46
N TYR A 36 19.47 -8.35 -14.06
CA TYR A 36 19.21 -9.50 -14.92
C TYR A 36 19.93 -9.38 -16.27
N THR A 37 19.83 -8.20 -16.90
CA THR A 37 20.44 -8.00 -18.23
C THR A 37 21.95 -7.92 -18.18
N ASP A 38 22.52 -7.42 -17.09
CA ASP A 38 23.95 -7.13 -16.90
C ASP A 38 24.56 -6.30 -18.06
N LYS A 39 23.74 -5.44 -18.67
CA LYS A 39 24.11 -4.56 -19.80
C LYS A 39 24.31 -3.12 -19.35
N SER A 40 25.11 -2.38 -20.12
CA SER A 40 25.16 -0.93 -20.01
C SER A 40 23.81 -0.31 -20.46
N ILE A 41 23.47 0.86 -19.92
CA ILE A 41 22.18 1.52 -20.22
C ILE A 41 22.01 1.80 -21.71
N ASP A 42 23.08 2.19 -22.38
CA ASP A 42 23.07 2.54 -23.81
C ASP A 42 22.89 1.30 -24.71
N ALA A 43 23.10 0.11 -24.17
CA ALA A 43 22.93 -1.16 -24.89
C ALA A 43 21.57 -1.84 -24.59
N LEU A 44 20.71 -1.22 -23.81
CA LEU A 44 19.39 -1.76 -23.49
C LEU A 44 18.43 -1.59 -24.67
N THR A 45 17.66 -2.66 -24.92
CA THR A 45 16.63 -2.70 -25.98
C THR A 45 15.27 -3.11 -25.39
N THR A 46 14.22 -2.97 -26.18
CA THR A 46 12.88 -3.50 -25.82
C THR A 46 12.84 -5.02 -25.77
N ASP A 47 13.66 -5.69 -26.57
CA ASP A 47 13.78 -7.17 -26.57
C ASP A 47 14.35 -7.69 -25.25
N ASP A 48 15.23 -6.93 -24.59
CA ASP A 48 15.72 -7.28 -23.25
C ASP A 48 14.58 -7.27 -22.22
N VAL A 49 13.65 -6.32 -22.38
CA VAL A 49 12.47 -6.23 -21.49
C VAL A 49 11.54 -7.41 -21.72
N ASP A 50 11.24 -7.72 -22.98
CA ASP A 50 10.37 -8.85 -23.32
C ASP A 50 10.96 -10.18 -22.81
N THR A 51 12.26 -10.38 -23.02
CA THR A 51 12.98 -11.56 -22.51
C THR A 51 12.88 -11.66 -20.99
N PHE A 52 13.17 -10.57 -20.26
CA PHE A 52 13.06 -10.53 -18.80
C PHE A 52 11.64 -10.82 -18.31
N LEU A 53 10.65 -10.16 -18.88
CA LEU A 53 9.26 -10.33 -18.46
C LEU A 53 8.71 -11.72 -18.81
N THR A 54 9.13 -12.27 -19.95
CA THR A 54 8.78 -13.64 -20.36
C THR A 54 9.36 -14.67 -19.37
N GLU A 55 10.64 -14.53 -18.99
CA GLU A 55 11.25 -15.41 -17.99
C GLU A 55 10.56 -15.30 -16.64
N LYS A 56 10.24 -14.07 -16.19
CA LYS A 56 9.46 -13.86 -14.97
C LYS A 56 8.09 -14.54 -15.03
N ARG A 57 7.41 -14.46 -16.15
CA ARG A 57 6.14 -15.17 -16.37
C ARG A 57 6.30 -16.69 -16.26
N LEU A 58 7.32 -17.23 -16.91
CA LEU A 58 7.62 -18.67 -16.88
C LEU A 58 8.03 -19.17 -15.49
N SER A 59 8.59 -18.29 -14.65
CA SER A 59 8.89 -18.62 -13.24
C SER A 59 7.66 -18.67 -12.33
N GLY A 60 6.44 -18.45 -12.87
CA GLY A 60 5.18 -18.61 -12.16
C GLY A 60 4.82 -17.44 -11.23
N ILE A 61 5.38 -16.23 -11.43
CA ILE A 61 4.98 -15.05 -10.64
C ILE A 61 3.52 -14.66 -10.94
N SER A 62 2.86 -14.05 -9.94
CA SER A 62 1.49 -13.58 -10.12
C SER A 62 1.38 -12.47 -11.18
N PRO A 63 0.20 -12.35 -11.85
CA PRO A 63 -0.05 -11.25 -12.79
C PRO A 63 0.17 -9.86 -12.17
N GLU A 64 -0.10 -9.70 -10.87
CA GLU A 64 0.17 -8.47 -10.14
C GLU A 64 1.67 -8.16 -10.11
N THR A 65 2.48 -9.13 -9.74
CA THR A 65 3.94 -8.99 -9.67
C THR A 65 4.53 -8.71 -11.05
N TYR A 66 4.09 -9.44 -12.07
CA TYR A 66 4.48 -9.18 -13.46
C TYR A 66 4.15 -7.73 -13.85
N ASN A 67 2.92 -7.28 -13.60
CA ASN A 67 2.47 -5.94 -13.94
C ASN A 67 3.19 -4.84 -13.12
N HIS A 68 3.73 -5.15 -11.96
CA HIS A 68 4.62 -4.25 -11.22
C HIS A 68 5.95 -4.06 -11.95
N TYR A 69 6.61 -5.16 -12.36
CA TYR A 69 7.83 -5.08 -13.18
C TYR A 69 7.58 -4.31 -14.46
N HIS A 70 6.56 -4.68 -15.22
CA HIS A 70 6.16 -4.00 -16.45
C HIS A 70 6.00 -2.50 -16.26
N SER A 71 5.28 -2.07 -15.22
CA SER A 71 5.00 -0.65 -14.98
C SER A 71 6.26 0.15 -14.65
N GLY A 72 7.15 -0.40 -13.81
CA GLY A 72 8.41 0.26 -13.44
C GLY A 72 9.37 0.37 -14.62
N ILE A 73 9.55 -0.71 -15.36
CA ILE A 73 10.44 -0.74 -16.53
C ILE A 73 9.89 0.17 -17.66
N ARG A 74 8.57 0.08 -17.93
CA ARG A 74 7.92 0.98 -18.90
C ARG A 74 8.10 2.46 -18.53
N PHE A 75 7.97 2.79 -17.24
CA PHE A 75 8.22 4.16 -16.78
C PHE A 75 9.67 4.58 -17.03
N PHE A 76 10.63 3.72 -16.74
CA PHE A 76 12.06 3.94 -16.98
C PHE A 76 12.34 4.20 -18.46
N TYR A 77 11.90 3.30 -19.34
CA TYR A 77 12.11 3.46 -20.79
C TYR A 77 11.46 4.75 -21.34
N LYS A 78 10.17 4.98 -21.04
CA LYS A 78 9.44 6.13 -21.60
C LYS A 78 9.81 7.47 -20.97
N LYS A 79 10.19 7.52 -19.70
CA LYS A 79 10.33 8.78 -18.95
C LYS A 79 11.77 9.14 -18.62
N VAL A 80 12.65 8.17 -18.53
CA VAL A 80 14.08 8.38 -18.26
C VAL A 80 14.88 8.24 -19.54
N LEU A 81 14.84 7.08 -20.18
CA LEU A 81 15.61 6.81 -21.39
C LEU A 81 15.05 7.51 -22.66
N LYS A 82 13.75 7.91 -22.63
CA LYS A 82 13.05 8.50 -23.77
C LYS A 82 12.98 7.58 -24.99
N MET A 83 13.03 6.28 -24.78
CA MET A 83 12.89 5.27 -25.80
C MET A 83 11.43 5.00 -26.15
N ASN A 84 11.19 4.54 -27.36
CA ASN A 84 9.89 4.05 -27.79
C ASN A 84 9.50 2.81 -26.99
N TRP A 85 8.21 2.67 -26.75
CA TRP A 85 7.61 1.53 -26.08
C TRP A 85 6.28 1.22 -26.74
N ASP A 86 6.15 0.02 -27.25
CA ASP A 86 4.90 -0.48 -27.77
C ASP A 86 4.20 -1.33 -26.69
N ASP A 87 2.97 -0.98 -26.40
CA ASP A 87 2.16 -1.70 -25.41
C ASP A 87 1.54 -2.98 -26.03
N ASP A 88 1.55 -3.14 -27.36
CA ASP A 88 1.11 -4.36 -28.05
C ASP A 88 2.24 -5.40 -28.09
N ASP A 89 3.50 -4.97 -28.28
CA ASP A 89 4.66 -5.85 -28.24
C ASP A 89 4.97 -6.35 -26.82
N ILE A 90 4.81 -5.48 -25.81
CA ILE A 90 5.07 -5.82 -24.41
C ILE A 90 3.79 -5.60 -23.60
N PRO A 91 2.80 -6.51 -23.68
CA PRO A 91 1.51 -6.34 -23.05
C PRO A 91 1.56 -6.59 -21.55
N ARG A 92 0.59 -6.03 -20.85
CA ARG A 92 0.32 -6.39 -19.45
C ARG A 92 -0.38 -7.75 -19.36
N MET A 93 -0.08 -8.50 -18.29
CA MET A 93 -0.85 -9.70 -18.00
C MET A 93 -2.27 -9.35 -17.54
N LYS A 94 -3.25 -10.08 -18.10
CA LYS A 94 -4.63 -10.02 -17.62
C LYS A 94 -4.69 -10.52 -16.17
N ARG A 95 -5.48 -9.84 -15.36
CA ARG A 95 -5.72 -10.24 -13.96
C ARG A 95 -7.03 -10.95 -13.84
N ASP A 96 -7.04 -12.07 -13.13
CA ASP A 96 -8.28 -12.67 -12.69
C ASP A 96 -8.85 -11.86 -11.53
N ARG A 97 -10.12 -11.53 -11.62
CA ARG A 97 -10.83 -10.77 -10.57
C ARG A 97 -11.61 -11.77 -9.73
N ASN A 98 -10.99 -12.29 -8.70
CA ASN A 98 -11.69 -13.03 -7.67
C ASN A 98 -12.37 -12.04 -6.70
N LEU A 99 -13.63 -12.27 -6.41
CA LEU A 99 -14.32 -11.51 -5.37
C LEU A 99 -13.75 -11.91 -4.01
N PRO A 100 -13.47 -10.93 -3.14
CA PRO A 100 -13.03 -11.24 -1.78
C PRO A 100 -14.16 -11.93 -1.00
N THR A 101 -13.80 -12.81 -0.08
CA THR A 101 -14.73 -13.40 0.88
C THR A 101 -15.28 -12.29 1.78
N VAL A 102 -16.60 -12.19 1.85
CA VAL A 102 -17.29 -11.24 2.72
C VAL A 102 -17.71 -11.96 4.00
N LEU A 103 -17.19 -11.47 5.13
CA LEU A 103 -17.56 -12.00 6.45
C LEU A 103 -18.94 -11.51 6.88
N THR A 104 -19.70 -12.37 7.51
CA THR A 104 -20.98 -12.03 8.13
C THR A 104 -20.79 -11.24 9.43
N LYS A 105 -21.85 -10.58 9.90
CA LYS A 105 -21.80 -9.86 11.20
C LYS A 105 -21.50 -10.81 12.37
N ALA A 106 -21.98 -12.05 12.31
CA ALA A 106 -21.74 -13.06 13.35
C ALA A 106 -20.26 -13.45 13.40
N GLU A 107 -19.63 -13.67 12.25
CA GLU A 107 -18.20 -13.98 12.16
C GLU A 107 -17.34 -12.83 12.66
N ILE A 108 -17.68 -11.58 12.32
CA ILE A 108 -16.98 -10.40 12.84
C ILE A 108 -17.11 -10.30 14.36
N SER A 109 -18.32 -10.54 14.91
CA SER A 109 -18.51 -10.57 16.36
C SER A 109 -17.64 -11.64 17.02
N ALA A 110 -17.64 -12.84 16.47
CA ALA A 110 -16.81 -13.94 16.97
C ALA A 110 -15.31 -13.60 16.95
N ILE A 111 -14.82 -12.96 15.87
CA ILE A 111 -13.43 -12.49 15.79
C ILE A 111 -13.11 -11.47 16.88
N LEU A 112 -13.99 -10.49 17.08
CA LEU A 112 -13.81 -9.48 18.12
C LEU A 112 -13.81 -10.10 19.53
N ASP A 113 -14.70 -11.06 19.80
CA ASP A 113 -14.80 -11.74 21.08
C ASP A 113 -13.59 -12.65 21.34
N ALA A 114 -13.08 -13.31 20.30
CA ALA A 114 -11.88 -14.14 20.37
C ALA A 114 -10.56 -13.33 20.45
N THR A 115 -10.61 -11.99 20.29
CA THR A 115 -9.42 -11.14 20.31
C THR A 115 -9.18 -10.60 21.74
N PRO A 116 -8.22 -11.15 22.51
CA PRO A 116 -7.98 -10.74 23.90
C PRO A 116 -7.26 -9.41 24.02
N ASN A 117 -6.41 -9.07 23.05
CA ASN A 117 -5.67 -7.82 23.03
C ASN A 117 -6.61 -6.67 22.65
N LEU A 118 -6.84 -5.75 23.57
CA LEU A 118 -7.79 -4.66 23.38
C LEU A 118 -7.39 -3.70 22.26
N LYS A 119 -6.09 -3.48 22.03
CA LYS A 119 -5.59 -2.67 20.92
C LYS A 119 -5.95 -3.33 19.58
N HIS A 120 -5.69 -4.63 19.43
CA HIS A 120 -6.04 -5.36 18.21
C HIS A 120 -7.55 -5.39 18.01
N LYS A 121 -8.32 -5.65 19.07
CA LYS A 121 -9.80 -5.58 19.03
C LYS A 121 -10.28 -4.21 18.53
N ALA A 122 -9.74 -3.12 19.07
CA ALA A 122 -10.08 -1.76 18.68
C ALA A 122 -9.71 -1.46 17.21
N MET A 123 -8.55 -1.94 16.75
CA MET A 123 -8.13 -1.80 15.35
C MET A 123 -9.09 -2.53 14.39
N ILE A 124 -9.39 -3.80 14.66
CA ILE A 124 -10.31 -4.62 13.85
C ILE A 124 -11.71 -3.97 13.81
N ALA A 125 -12.24 -3.57 14.97
CA ALA A 125 -13.53 -2.89 15.04
C ALA A 125 -13.57 -1.60 14.24
N THR A 126 -12.51 -0.80 14.30
CA THR A 126 -12.39 0.47 13.57
C THR A 126 -12.30 0.23 12.07
N MET A 127 -11.50 -0.74 11.63
CA MET A 127 -11.39 -1.11 10.22
C MET A 127 -12.73 -1.58 9.66
N TYR A 128 -13.42 -2.45 10.37
CA TYR A 128 -14.72 -2.99 9.93
C TYR A 128 -15.80 -1.90 9.90
N SER A 129 -15.93 -1.11 10.97
CA SER A 129 -16.94 -0.06 11.07
C SER A 129 -16.81 1.00 9.99
N GLY A 130 -15.59 1.47 9.77
CA GLY A 130 -15.32 2.56 8.85
C GLY A 130 -14.94 2.14 7.43
N GLY A 131 -14.81 0.86 7.14
CA GLY A 131 -14.26 0.38 5.86
C GLY A 131 -12.85 0.90 5.60
N LEU A 132 -12.01 0.94 6.64
CA LEU A 132 -10.65 1.47 6.54
C LEU A 132 -9.68 0.45 5.97
N ARG A 133 -8.71 0.96 5.20
CA ARG A 133 -7.55 0.18 4.81
C ARG A 133 -6.57 0.06 5.98
N VAL A 134 -5.74 -0.99 5.97
CA VAL A 134 -4.70 -1.18 6.99
C VAL A 134 -3.82 0.07 7.14
N SER A 135 -3.38 0.68 6.03
CA SER A 135 -2.58 1.90 6.06
C SER A 135 -3.33 3.12 6.62
N GLU A 136 -4.64 3.17 6.52
CA GLU A 136 -5.45 4.27 7.06
C GLU A 136 -5.60 4.12 8.58
N VAL A 137 -5.88 2.92 9.07
CA VAL A 137 -6.01 2.69 10.52
C VAL A 137 -4.70 2.92 11.27
N THR A 138 -3.55 2.57 10.67
CA THR A 138 -2.23 2.78 11.31
C THR A 138 -1.86 4.26 11.44
N HIS A 139 -2.47 5.15 10.66
CA HIS A 139 -2.19 6.60 10.67
C HIS A 139 -3.29 7.44 11.36
N LEU A 140 -4.27 6.78 12.00
CA LEU A 140 -5.31 7.51 12.74
C LEU A 140 -4.77 8.19 14.00
N HIS A 141 -5.30 9.37 14.25
CA HIS A 141 -5.11 10.12 15.50
C HIS A 141 -6.41 10.16 16.31
N TYR A 142 -6.32 10.41 17.61
CA TYR A 142 -7.50 10.58 18.47
C TYR A 142 -8.39 11.73 18.02
N VAL A 143 -7.82 12.80 17.48
CA VAL A 143 -8.56 13.96 16.94
C VAL A 143 -9.40 13.62 15.71
N ASP A 144 -9.11 12.50 15.04
CA ASP A 144 -9.86 12.06 13.86
C ASP A 144 -11.17 11.34 14.23
N ILE A 145 -11.37 11.03 15.50
CA ILE A 145 -12.55 10.34 16.02
C ILE A 145 -13.57 11.36 16.55
N SER A 146 -14.64 11.57 15.81
CA SER A 146 -15.75 12.42 16.26
C SER A 146 -16.81 11.58 16.98
N ARG A 147 -16.85 11.69 18.33
CA ARG A 147 -17.85 11.02 19.16
C ARG A 147 -19.25 11.58 18.91
N THR A 148 -19.36 12.90 18.75
CA THR A 148 -20.63 13.60 18.56
C THR A 148 -21.26 13.28 17.21
N ASN A 149 -20.45 13.32 16.13
CA ASN A 149 -20.93 13.08 14.78
C ASN A 149 -20.93 11.60 14.39
N LYS A 150 -20.39 10.72 15.23
CA LYS A 150 -20.23 9.29 14.93
C LYS A 150 -19.47 9.07 13.60
N THR A 151 -18.37 9.81 13.42
CA THR A 151 -17.54 9.74 12.20
C THR A 151 -16.07 9.59 12.52
N ILE A 152 -15.35 9.02 11.54
CA ILE A 152 -13.90 8.96 11.50
C ILE A 152 -13.41 9.81 10.34
N HIS A 153 -12.51 10.74 10.59
CA HIS A 153 -11.83 11.52 9.56
C HIS A 153 -10.62 10.76 9.05
N ILE A 154 -10.57 10.46 7.76
CA ILE A 154 -9.45 9.77 7.12
C ILE A 154 -8.71 10.77 6.27
N ARG A 155 -7.49 11.07 6.68
CA ARG A 155 -6.61 11.99 6.00
C ARG A 155 -5.79 11.26 4.95
N ASP A 156 -5.49 11.95 3.86
CA ASP A 156 -4.57 11.51 2.82
C ASP A 156 -4.81 10.07 2.32
N GLY A 157 -6.08 9.71 2.13
CA GLY A 157 -6.51 8.43 1.58
C GLY A 157 -5.80 8.08 0.27
N LYS A 158 -6.00 6.86 -0.27
CA LYS A 158 -5.34 6.39 -1.50
C LYS A 158 -5.43 7.36 -2.69
N SER A 159 -6.47 8.19 -2.74
CA SER A 159 -6.70 9.20 -3.79
C SER A 159 -6.18 10.59 -3.43
N ARG A 160 -5.45 10.76 -2.30
CA ARG A 160 -5.04 12.07 -1.75
C ARG A 160 -6.21 12.99 -1.39
N PHE A 161 -7.41 12.43 -1.18
CA PHE A 161 -8.57 13.16 -0.70
C PHE A 161 -8.92 12.68 0.69
N ASP A 162 -9.16 13.64 1.56
CA ASP A 162 -9.74 13.40 2.87
C ASP A 162 -11.18 12.93 2.72
N ARG A 163 -11.61 12.05 3.61
CA ARG A 163 -13.00 11.62 3.68
C ARG A 163 -13.43 11.36 5.11
N TYR A 164 -14.71 11.48 5.35
CA TYR A 164 -15.34 11.01 6.57
C TYR A 164 -16.02 9.67 6.32
N THR A 165 -15.98 8.80 7.33
CA THR A 165 -16.67 7.52 7.32
C THR A 165 -17.39 7.28 8.65
N LEU A 166 -18.23 6.25 8.69
CA LEU A 166 -19.06 5.95 9.84
C LEU A 166 -18.23 5.37 11.01
N LEU A 167 -18.65 5.71 12.22
CA LEU A 167 -18.17 5.13 13.47
C LEU A 167 -19.35 4.50 14.20
N ALA A 168 -19.46 3.18 14.16
CA ALA A 168 -20.52 2.45 14.86
C ALA A 168 -20.40 2.60 16.39
N ASP A 169 -21.53 2.60 17.09
CA ASP A 169 -21.59 2.75 18.55
C ASP A 169 -20.73 1.72 19.26
N ARG A 170 -20.83 0.46 18.87
CA ARG A 170 -20.02 -0.62 19.44
C ARG A 170 -18.51 -0.38 19.25
N THR A 171 -18.10 0.16 18.11
CA THR A 171 -16.69 0.52 17.86
C THR A 171 -16.26 1.68 18.77
N LEU A 172 -17.13 2.67 18.95
CA LEU A 172 -16.85 3.78 19.86
C LEU A 172 -16.72 3.33 21.32
N GLU A 173 -17.52 2.35 21.76
CA GLU A 173 -17.39 1.74 23.10
C GLU A 173 -16.02 1.08 23.26
N ILE A 174 -15.60 0.23 22.31
CA ILE A 174 -14.30 -0.46 22.32
C ILE A 174 -13.14 0.56 22.29
N LEU A 175 -13.23 1.59 21.44
CA LEU A 175 -12.23 2.66 21.39
C LEU A 175 -12.17 3.46 22.68
N THR A 176 -13.28 3.68 23.33
CA THR A 176 -13.36 4.38 24.62
C THR A 176 -12.68 3.56 25.72
N GLU A 177 -12.97 2.26 25.81
CA GLU A 177 -12.30 1.35 26.74
C GLU A 177 -10.78 1.31 26.49
N TYR A 178 -10.38 1.18 25.24
CA TYR A 178 -8.97 1.20 24.84
C TYR A 178 -8.29 2.51 25.26
N TRP A 179 -8.91 3.66 25.00
CA TRP A 179 -8.37 4.97 25.36
C TRP A 179 -8.17 5.14 26.87
N PHE A 180 -9.13 4.69 27.69
CA PHE A 180 -8.99 4.72 29.14
C PHE A 180 -7.84 3.84 29.64
N LYS A 181 -7.71 2.62 29.10
CA LYS A 181 -6.64 1.68 29.49
C LYS A 181 -5.24 2.15 29.05
N CYS A 182 -5.14 2.95 28.01
CA CYS A 182 -3.88 3.52 27.53
C CYS A 182 -3.51 4.85 28.19
N GLY A 183 -4.20 5.30 29.24
CA GLY A 183 -3.87 6.55 29.95
C GLY A 183 -4.32 7.82 29.24
N ARG A 184 -5.33 7.73 28.39
CA ARG A 184 -5.99 8.86 27.67
C ARG A 184 -5.04 9.66 26.76
N PRO A 185 -4.28 9.00 25.87
CA PRO A 185 -3.40 9.72 24.96
C PRO A 185 -4.18 10.62 24.00
N THR A 186 -3.52 11.67 23.49
CA THR A 186 -4.10 12.65 22.55
C THR A 186 -3.50 12.60 21.15
N GLY A 187 -2.45 11.77 20.94
CA GLY A 187 -1.71 11.66 19.70
C GLY A 187 -2.23 10.55 18.78
N ILE A 188 -1.30 9.71 18.32
CA ILE A 188 -1.58 8.56 17.46
C ILE A 188 -2.56 7.61 18.15
N LEU A 189 -3.59 7.15 17.44
CA LEU A 189 -4.62 6.27 18.01
C LEU A 189 -4.06 4.87 18.35
N PHE A 190 -3.22 4.32 17.47
CA PHE A 190 -2.62 2.99 17.63
C PHE A 190 -1.10 3.06 17.51
N PRO A 191 -0.38 3.60 18.51
CA PRO A 191 1.07 3.75 18.44
C PRO A 191 1.79 2.40 18.45
N SER A 192 2.99 2.33 17.87
CA SER A 192 3.89 1.19 18.01
C SER A 192 4.29 1.01 19.48
N SER A 193 4.29 -0.23 19.96
CA SER A 193 4.74 -0.55 21.33
C SER A 193 6.25 -0.35 21.53
N TRP A 194 7.04 -0.29 20.46
CA TRP A 194 8.49 -0.15 20.49
C TRP A 194 8.96 1.30 20.44
N SER A 195 8.38 2.10 19.54
CA SER A 195 8.86 3.47 19.27
C SER A 195 7.88 4.55 19.69
N GLY A 196 6.63 4.20 19.96
CA GLY A 196 5.55 5.18 20.13
C GLY A 196 5.10 5.86 18.84
N ASP A 197 5.77 5.58 17.72
CA ASP A 197 5.44 6.08 16.38
C ASP A 197 4.31 5.27 15.71
N TYR A 198 4.04 5.57 14.45
CA TYR A 198 3.09 4.82 13.64
C TYR A 198 3.46 3.35 13.53
N LEU A 199 2.45 2.49 13.56
CA LEU A 199 2.62 1.08 13.24
C LEU A 199 3.01 0.94 11.77
N VAL A 200 3.98 0.07 11.48
CA VAL A 200 4.21 -0.36 10.12
C VAL A 200 3.09 -1.30 9.68
N LYS A 201 2.72 -1.20 8.41
CA LYS A 201 1.60 -1.97 7.83
C LYS A 201 1.71 -3.46 8.10
N ASP A 202 2.90 -4.01 7.97
CA ASP A 202 3.19 -5.44 8.13
C ASP A 202 3.06 -5.94 9.59
N SER A 203 3.00 -5.00 10.56
CA SER A 203 2.74 -5.33 11.97
C SER A 203 1.25 -5.50 12.30
N VAL A 204 0.36 -5.24 11.35
CA VAL A 204 -1.10 -5.30 11.52
C VAL A 204 -1.70 -6.50 10.81
N ILE A 205 -1.00 -7.04 9.81
CA ILE A 205 -1.36 -8.23 9.04
C ILE A 205 -0.82 -9.47 9.74
#